data_11e42daeadfa7a01867f8ec78665050c
#
_entry.id   11e42daeadfa7a01867f8ec78665050c
#
_cell.length_a   1.000
_cell.length_b   1.000
_cell.length_c   1.000
_cell.angle_alpha   90.00
_cell.angle_beta   90.00
_cell.angle_gamma   90.00
#
_symmetry.space_group_name_H-M   'P 1'
#
loop_
_entity.id
_entity.type
_entity.pdbx_description
1 polymer ?
#
loop_
_entity_poly.entity_id
_entity_poly.type
_entity_poly.pdbx_seq_one_letter_code
_entity_poly.pdbx_strand_id
1 'polypeptide(L)'
;MKEVPEAQTPALNVKISASFPQSEIFGVKLINGHATEARLSISNNEPKPIGVSIVGGSLLQEINGQSQIVRNLTAQKYSIEIPAGAEETVPYTFSTELHPQDLRLQLIAVLRNSENAIFTVAAYNETVSIVERPTSIFDPKM
;
A
#
# COMPACT_ATOMS: atom_id res chain seq x y z
N MET A 1 -22.75 13.85 -19.48
CA MET A 1 -22.54 13.50 -19.25
C MET A 1 -21.98 12.98 -18.85
N LYS A 2 -21.69 12.98 -18.71
CA LYS A 2 -21.24 12.60 -18.43
C LYS A 2 -20.76 11.86 -17.99
N GLU A 3 -20.45 11.68 -17.83
CA GLU A 3 -20.08 11.10 -17.34
C GLU A 3 -19.75 10.29 -16.91
N VAL A 4 -20.35 10.19 -17.10
CA VAL A 4 -19.61 9.48 -16.22
C VAL A 4 -18.75 8.37 -16.67
N PRO A 5 -17.56 8.62 -16.82
CA PRO A 5 -16.64 7.67 -17.35
C PRO A 5 -16.34 6.51 -16.46
N GLU A 6 -16.45 6.67 -15.16
CA GLU A 6 -16.16 5.55 -14.31
C GLU A 6 -17.11 4.43 -14.50
N ALA A 7 -18.34 4.74 -14.85
CA ALA A 7 -19.31 3.72 -15.10
C ALA A 7 -18.95 2.89 -16.32
N GLN A 8 -18.14 3.45 -17.19
CA GLN A 8 -17.76 2.77 -18.42
C GLN A 8 -16.40 2.17 -18.37
N THR A 9 -15.64 2.43 -17.30
CA THR A 9 -14.31 1.88 -17.16
C THR A 9 -14.40 0.51 -16.54
N PRO A 10 -13.92 -0.52 -17.21
CA PRO A 10 -13.98 -1.85 -16.61
C PRO A 10 -13.18 -1.87 -15.33
N ALA A 11 -13.74 -2.48 -14.34
CA ALA A 11 -13.05 -2.65 -13.09
C ALA A 11 -12.65 -4.10 -12.96
N LEU A 12 -11.46 -4.31 -12.47
CA LEU A 12 -11.00 -5.65 -12.20
C LEU A 12 -11.71 -6.18 -10.97
N ASN A 13 -12.23 -7.40 -11.06
CA ASN A 13 -12.99 -7.98 -9.97
C ASN A 13 -12.04 -8.66 -9.00
N VAL A 14 -11.42 -7.84 -8.15
CA VAL A 14 -10.48 -8.33 -7.14
C VAL A 14 -10.77 -7.61 -5.84
N LYS A 15 -10.39 -8.25 -4.75
CA LYS A 15 -10.43 -7.63 -3.43
C LYS A 15 -9.02 -7.58 -2.89
N ILE A 16 -8.61 -6.41 -2.44
CA ILE A 16 -7.29 -6.22 -1.86
C ILE A 16 -7.45 -5.60 -0.50
N SER A 17 -6.76 -6.16 0.47
CA SER A 17 -6.65 -5.54 1.78
C SER A 17 -5.20 -5.62 2.22
N ALA A 18 -4.81 -4.69 3.08
CA ALA A 18 -3.45 -4.65 3.58
C ALA A 18 -3.49 -4.79 5.09
N SER A 19 -2.53 -5.51 5.63
CA SER A 19 -2.34 -5.62 7.05
C SER A 19 -0.89 -5.31 7.37
N PHE A 20 -0.67 -4.89 8.62
CA PHE A 20 0.66 -4.51 9.09
C PHE A 20 0.91 -5.32 10.35
N PRO A 21 1.42 -6.55 10.22
CA PRO A 21 1.46 -7.48 11.34
C PRO A 21 2.24 -6.98 12.55
N GLN A 22 3.09 -6.00 12.35
CA GLN A 22 3.92 -5.51 13.46
C GLN A 22 3.37 -4.25 14.11
N SER A 23 2.26 -3.69 13.64
CA SER A 23 1.85 -2.36 14.06
C SER A 23 0.36 -2.13 14.12
N GLU A 24 -0.45 -3.16 14.34
CA GLU A 24 -1.88 -2.95 14.15
C GLU A 24 -2.68 -2.72 15.42
N ILE A 25 -2.08 -2.90 16.58
CA ILE A 25 -2.86 -2.89 17.81
C ILE A 25 -3.35 -1.48 18.14
N PHE A 26 -2.52 -0.48 17.99
CA PHE A 26 -2.86 0.90 18.33
C PHE A 26 -2.74 1.82 17.12
N GLY A 27 -3.07 1.30 15.93
CA GLY A 27 -2.87 2.05 14.71
C GLY A 27 -1.51 1.80 14.12
N VAL A 28 -1.37 2.09 12.84
CA VAL A 28 -0.13 1.81 12.13
C VAL A 28 0.88 2.89 12.43
N LYS A 29 2.05 2.50 12.89
CA LYS A 29 3.15 3.41 13.17
C LYS A 29 4.32 3.06 12.27
N LEU A 30 4.85 4.07 11.60
CA LEU A 30 6.02 3.91 10.76
C LEU A 30 7.21 4.44 11.52
N ILE A 31 8.13 3.55 11.87
CA ILE A 31 9.29 3.92 12.66
C ILE A 31 10.40 4.31 11.71
N ASN A 32 10.88 5.54 11.82
CA ASN A 32 11.94 6.04 10.96
C ASN A 32 13.15 5.14 11.03
N GLY A 33 13.70 4.83 9.85
CA GLY A 33 14.89 4.01 9.76
C GLY A 33 14.64 2.52 9.88
N HIS A 34 13.40 2.11 10.17
CA HIS A 34 13.07 0.70 10.27
C HIS A 34 12.16 0.30 9.11
N ALA A 35 12.37 -0.89 8.61
CA ALA A 35 11.50 -1.40 7.55
C ALA A 35 10.13 -1.73 8.12
N THR A 36 9.11 -1.35 7.39
CA THR A 36 7.74 -1.69 7.71
C THR A 36 7.25 -2.68 6.66
N GLU A 37 6.66 -3.75 7.12
CA GLU A 37 6.11 -4.76 6.21
C GLU A 37 4.61 -4.64 6.16
N ALA A 38 4.09 -4.48 4.95
CA ALA A 38 2.67 -4.57 4.69
C ALA A 38 2.42 -5.87 3.95
N ARG A 39 1.35 -6.55 4.30
CA ARG A 39 0.94 -7.78 3.63
C ARG A 39 -0.34 -7.50 2.90
N LEU A 40 -0.29 -7.60 1.59
CA LEU A 40 -1.44 -7.34 0.74
C LEU A 40 -2.09 -8.66 0.39
N SER A 41 -3.31 -8.84 0.84
CA SER A 41 -4.08 -10.03 0.53
C SER A 41 -4.93 -9.73 -0.67
N ILE A 42 -4.69 -10.43 -1.77
CA ILE A 42 -5.34 -10.17 -3.04
C ILE A 42 -6.16 -11.40 -3.43
N SER A 43 -7.48 -11.20 -3.53
CA SER A 43 -8.39 -12.25 -3.94
C SER A 43 -8.78 -12.01 -5.38
N ASN A 44 -8.53 -12.99 -6.23
CA ASN A 44 -8.86 -12.90 -7.64
C ASN A 44 -10.26 -13.48 -7.86
N ASN A 45 -11.22 -12.59 -8.05
CA ASN A 45 -12.59 -13.02 -8.36
C ASN A 45 -12.89 -12.95 -9.84
N GLU A 46 -11.86 -12.84 -10.67
CA GLU A 46 -12.00 -12.89 -12.11
C GLU A 46 -12.07 -14.34 -12.56
N PRO A 47 -12.67 -14.57 -13.72
CA PRO A 47 -12.71 -15.94 -14.26
C PRO A 47 -11.38 -16.41 -14.83
N LYS A 48 -10.37 -15.55 -14.87
CA LYS A 48 -9.06 -15.89 -15.44
C LYS A 48 -7.98 -15.44 -14.49
N PRO A 49 -6.76 -15.95 -14.63
CA PRO A 49 -5.66 -15.52 -13.77
C PRO A 49 -5.34 -14.05 -13.94
N ILE A 50 -4.81 -13.46 -12.87
CA ILE A 50 -4.30 -12.09 -12.90
C ILE A 50 -2.85 -12.11 -12.46
N GLY A 51 -2.11 -11.06 -12.83
CA GLY A 51 -0.72 -10.93 -12.45
C GLY A 51 -0.53 -9.70 -11.59
N VAL A 52 0.33 -9.80 -10.59
CA VAL A 52 0.75 -8.67 -9.79
C VAL A 52 2.06 -8.16 -10.36
N SER A 53 2.07 -6.91 -10.79
CA SER A 53 3.24 -6.34 -11.45
C SER A 53 4.04 -5.45 -10.52
N ILE A 54 3.39 -4.55 -9.82
CA ILE A 54 4.07 -3.53 -9.01
C ILE A 54 3.20 -3.25 -7.79
N VAL A 55 3.86 -3.04 -6.66
CA VAL A 55 3.22 -2.48 -5.47
C VAL A 55 4.02 -1.27 -5.06
N GLY A 56 3.34 -0.20 -4.75
CA GLY A 56 3.99 1.02 -4.30
C GLY A 56 3.02 1.87 -3.53
N GLY A 57 3.41 3.10 -3.24
CA GLY A 57 2.54 3.97 -2.49
C GLY A 57 3.12 5.33 -2.27
N SER A 58 2.41 6.10 -1.48
CA SER A 58 2.79 7.48 -1.17
C SER A 58 2.31 7.84 0.23
N LEU A 59 3.00 8.79 0.82
CA LEU A 59 2.58 9.43 2.06
C LEU A 59 2.09 10.82 1.71
N LEU A 60 0.90 11.15 2.17
CA LEU A 60 0.25 12.41 1.81
C LEU A 60 -0.10 13.20 3.04
N GLN A 61 -0.05 14.51 2.90
CA GLN A 61 -0.45 15.44 3.92
C GLN A 61 -1.66 16.20 3.41
N GLU A 62 -2.64 16.40 4.28
CA GLU A 62 -3.82 17.15 3.89
C GLU A 62 -3.72 18.56 4.45
N ILE A 63 -3.76 19.54 3.56
CA ILE A 63 -3.70 20.94 3.92
C ILE A 63 -4.88 21.63 3.24
N ASN A 64 -5.75 22.23 4.06
CA ASN A 64 -6.91 22.97 3.55
C ASN A 64 -7.77 22.12 2.61
N GLY A 65 -7.94 20.85 2.97
CA GLY A 65 -8.77 19.97 2.17
C GLY A 65 -8.11 19.40 0.94
N GLN A 66 -6.84 19.70 0.73
CA GLN A 66 -6.11 19.21 -0.43
C GLN A 66 -5.01 18.26 0.01
N SER A 67 -4.85 17.19 -0.75
CA SER A 67 -3.81 16.21 -0.47
C SER A 67 -2.55 16.56 -1.23
N GLN A 68 -1.43 16.54 -0.53
CA GLN A 68 -0.13 16.78 -1.13
C GLN A 68 0.77 15.60 -0.83
N ILE A 69 1.50 15.16 -1.83
CA ILE A 69 2.43 14.05 -1.65
C ILE A 69 3.66 14.57 -0.92
N VAL A 70 3.91 13.99 0.27
CA VAL A 70 5.10 14.31 1.05
C VAL A 70 6.26 13.43 0.60
N ARG A 71 5.97 12.16 0.33
CA ARG A 71 6.98 11.21 -0.04
C ARG A 71 6.38 10.11 -0.89
N ASN A 72 7.05 9.77 -1.98
CA ASN A 72 6.72 8.58 -2.73
C ASN A 72 7.54 7.42 -2.19
N LEU A 73 6.87 6.29 -1.97
CA LEU A 73 7.56 5.10 -1.49
C LEU A 73 8.15 4.35 -2.68
N THR A 74 9.20 3.60 -2.41
CA THR A 74 9.86 2.84 -3.46
C THR A 74 8.90 1.77 -3.97
N ALA A 75 8.70 1.75 -5.27
CA ALA A 75 7.86 0.72 -5.89
C ALA A 75 8.67 -0.56 -6.04
N GLN A 76 8.02 -1.68 -5.80
CA GLN A 76 8.63 -2.99 -5.94
C GLN A 76 7.95 -3.75 -7.05
N LYS A 77 8.73 -4.45 -7.83
CA LYS A 77 8.23 -5.23 -8.97
C LYS A 77 8.02 -6.67 -8.53
N TYR A 78 6.97 -7.26 -9.06
CA TYR A 78 6.61 -8.63 -8.73
C TYR A 78 6.30 -9.37 -10.03
N SER A 79 6.38 -10.70 -9.94
CA SER A 79 5.97 -11.57 -11.02
C SER A 79 5.12 -12.68 -10.43
N ILE A 80 4.03 -12.29 -9.80
CA ILE A 80 3.15 -13.22 -9.10
C ILE A 80 1.88 -13.38 -9.91
N GLU A 81 1.50 -14.63 -10.16
CA GLU A 81 0.26 -14.91 -10.85
C GLU A 81 -0.71 -15.52 -9.86
N ILE A 82 -1.94 -15.01 -9.84
CA ILE A 82 -2.99 -15.48 -8.96
C ILE A 82 -4.05 -16.16 -9.83
N PRO A 83 -4.24 -17.47 -9.68
CA PRO A 83 -5.24 -18.17 -10.48
C PRO A 83 -6.64 -17.67 -10.17
N ALA A 84 -7.56 -17.93 -11.08
CA ALA A 84 -8.94 -17.56 -10.90
C ALA A 84 -9.49 -18.17 -9.62
N GLY A 85 -10.15 -17.34 -8.80
CA GLY A 85 -10.73 -17.81 -7.56
C GLY A 85 -9.75 -18.00 -6.42
N ALA A 86 -8.47 -17.72 -6.64
CA ALA A 86 -7.46 -17.92 -5.60
C ALA A 86 -7.12 -16.62 -4.90
N GLU A 87 -6.45 -16.74 -3.78
CA GLU A 87 -6.00 -15.61 -2.99
C GLU A 87 -4.53 -15.77 -2.70
N GLU A 88 -3.79 -14.66 -2.79
CA GLU A 88 -2.36 -14.66 -2.49
C GLU A 88 -2.03 -13.49 -1.60
N THR A 89 -1.04 -13.67 -0.77
CA THR A 89 -0.53 -12.59 0.08
C THR A 89 0.80 -12.12 -0.50
N VAL A 90 0.87 -10.82 -0.76
CA VAL A 90 2.04 -10.21 -1.36
C VAL A 90 2.68 -9.30 -0.33
N PRO A 91 3.92 -9.57 0.08
CA PRO A 91 4.59 -8.71 1.03
C PRO A 91 5.15 -7.48 0.34
N TYR A 92 5.06 -6.34 1.01
CA TYR A 92 5.64 -5.10 0.51
C TYR A 92 6.32 -4.41 1.68
N THR A 93 7.60 -4.12 1.53
CA THR A 93 8.41 -3.56 2.60
C THR A 93 8.90 -2.18 2.19
N PHE A 94 8.81 -1.23 3.11
CA PHE A 94 9.27 0.13 2.85
C PHE A 94 9.75 0.74 4.17
N SER A 95 10.49 1.84 4.05
CA SER A 95 10.94 2.57 5.22
C SER A 95 10.86 4.06 4.94
N THR A 96 10.88 4.85 6.02
CA THR A 96 10.73 6.28 5.92
C THR A 96 11.77 6.97 6.78
N GLU A 97 12.03 8.24 6.44
CA GLU A 97 12.84 9.14 7.26
C GLU A 97 12.17 10.50 7.16
N LEU A 98 11.24 10.76 8.06
CA LEU A 98 10.45 11.98 8.04
C LEU A 98 10.29 12.49 9.46
N HIS A 99 9.96 13.76 9.59
CA HIS A 99 9.61 14.28 10.90
C HIS A 99 8.41 13.55 11.45
N PRO A 100 8.36 13.30 12.75
CA PRO A 100 7.18 12.67 13.36
C PRO A 100 5.92 13.47 13.08
N GLN A 101 4.93 12.81 12.52
CA GLN A 101 3.67 13.46 12.16
C GLN A 101 2.70 12.39 11.72
N ASP A 102 1.45 12.76 11.60
CA ASP A 102 0.44 11.88 11.04
C ASP A 102 0.31 12.19 9.56
N LEU A 103 0.35 11.16 8.75
CA LEU A 103 0.21 11.27 7.31
C LEU A 103 -0.76 10.19 6.83
N ARG A 104 -1.29 10.39 5.65
CA ARG A 104 -2.11 9.36 5.03
C ARG A 104 -1.22 8.47 4.18
N LEU A 105 -1.29 7.18 4.45
CA LEU A 105 -0.54 6.19 3.69
C LEU A 105 -1.46 5.60 2.64
N GLN A 106 -1.04 5.71 1.40
CA GLN A 106 -1.80 5.17 0.29
C GLN A 106 -0.95 4.13 -0.40
N LEU A 107 -1.42 2.89 -0.41
CA LEU A 107 -0.74 1.80 -1.09
C LEU A 107 -1.58 1.39 -2.28
N ILE A 108 -0.90 1.11 -3.38
CA ILE A 108 -1.56 0.67 -4.60
C ILE A 108 -0.88 -0.58 -5.13
N ALA A 109 -1.64 -1.38 -5.83
CA ALA A 109 -1.11 -2.52 -6.55
C ALA A 109 -1.47 -2.36 -8.02
N VAL A 110 -0.49 -2.62 -8.89
CA VAL A 110 -0.71 -2.59 -10.32
C VAL A 110 -0.85 -4.04 -10.77
N LEU A 111 -2.00 -4.36 -11.32
CA LEU A 111 -2.35 -5.72 -11.69
C LEU A 111 -2.55 -5.79 -13.20
N ARG A 112 -2.36 -6.99 -13.75
CA ARG A 112 -2.63 -7.27 -15.14
C ARG A 112 -3.66 -8.37 -15.25
N ASN A 113 -4.59 -8.23 -16.19
CA ASN A 113 -5.51 -9.32 -16.45
C ASN A 113 -4.91 -10.24 -17.53
N SER A 114 -5.67 -11.25 -17.94
CA SER A 114 -5.18 -12.22 -18.90
C SER A 114 -4.96 -11.63 -20.29
N GLU A 115 -5.48 -10.43 -20.53
CA GLU A 115 -5.30 -9.77 -21.82
C GLU A 115 -4.25 -8.67 -21.72
N ASN A 116 -3.48 -8.66 -20.64
CA ASN A 116 -2.41 -7.66 -20.41
C ASN A 116 -2.93 -6.25 -20.21
N ALA A 117 -4.20 -6.08 -19.91
CA ALA A 117 -4.71 -4.78 -19.50
C ALA A 117 -4.23 -4.48 -18.08
N ILE A 118 -3.88 -3.23 -17.85
CA ILE A 118 -3.25 -2.80 -16.60
C ILE A 118 -4.30 -2.09 -15.74
N PHE A 119 -4.36 -2.47 -14.47
CA PHE A 119 -5.28 -1.88 -13.52
C PHE A 119 -4.52 -1.44 -12.29
N THR A 120 -4.79 -0.23 -11.82
CA THR A 120 -4.23 0.25 -10.56
C THR A 120 -5.33 0.17 -9.52
N VAL A 121 -5.08 -0.60 -8.47
CA VAL A 121 -6.09 -0.87 -7.45
C VAL A 121 -5.57 -0.40 -6.11
N ALA A 122 -6.41 0.33 -5.38
CA ALA A 122 -6.04 0.80 -4.05
C ALA A 122 -6.01 -0.38 -3.10
N ALA A 123 -4.94 -0.47 -2.32
CA ALA A 123 -4.78 -1.54 -1.34
C ALA A 123 -4.95 -1.02 0.08
N TYR A 124 -4.65 0.25 0.32
CA TYR A 124 -4.71 0.79 1.66
C TYR A 124 -4.76 2.31 1.54
N ASN A 125 -5.52 2.97 2.42
CA ASN A 125 -5.66 4.41 2.38
C ASN A 125 -6.15 4.88 3.75
N GLU A 126 -5.22 4.98 4.72
CA GLU A 126 -5.55 5.33 6.09
C GLU A 126 -4.46 6.21 6.66
N THR A 127 -4.79 6.88 7.74
CA THR A 127 -3.82 7.69 8.45
C THR A 127 -2.87 6.82 9.26
N VAL A 128 -1.59 7.12 9.16
CA VAL A 128 -0.56 6.44 9.92
C VAL A 128 0.26 7.48 10.65
N SER A 129 1.01 7.06 11.65
CA SER A 129 1.87 7.96 12.43
C SER A 129 3.32 7.67 12.12
N ILE A 130 4.06 8.72 11.77
CA ILE A 130 5.51 8.65 11.63
C ILE A 130 6.10 8.89 13.01
N VAL A 131 6.90 7.96 13.49
CA VAL A 131 7.50 8.09 14.82
C VAL A 131 9.00 7.89 14.73
N GLU A 132 9.71 8.49 15.68
CA GLU A 132 11.15 8.28 15.76
C GLU A 132 11.43 6.90 16.32
N ARG A 133 12.55 6.34 15.89
CA ARG A 133 12.96 5.09 16.50
C ARG A 133 13.30 5.36 17.97
N PRO A 134 12.98 4.43 18.84
CA PRO A 134 13.27 4.63 20.25
C PRO A 134 14.75 4.86 20.45
N THR A 135 15.07 5.93 21.15
CA THR A 135 16.44 6.21 21.53
C THR A 135 16.69 5.58 22.88
N SER A 136 17.73 4.80 22.96
CA SER A 136 18.02 4.17 24.23
C SER A 136 18.73 5.18 25.12
N ILE A 137 17.94 5.95 25.83
CA ILE A 137 18.53 6.89 26.77
C ILE A 137 19.15 6.17 27.93
N PHE A 138 18.85 4.90 28.05
CA PHE A 138 19.47 4.10 29.08
C PHE A 138 20.54 3.19 28.52
N ASP A 139 21.03 3.52 27.34
CA ASP A 139 22.11 2.77 26.76
C ASP A 139 23.28 2.76 27.73
N PRO A 140 23.71 1.60 28.18
CA PRO A 140 24.81 1.56 29.15
C PRO A 140 26.11 2.06 28.63
N LYS A 141 26.21 2.27 27.35
CA LYS A 141 27.43 2.80 26.81
C LYS A 141 27.55 4.31 26.97
N MET A 142 26.53 4.89 27.41
CA MET A 142 26.61 6.32 27.68
C MET A 142 27.41 6.57 28.91
#